data_da21b9be7ec3f50a1b8d053980c3d662
#
_entry.id   da21b9be7ec3f50a1b8d053980c3d662
#
_cell.length_a   1.000
_cell.length_b   1.000
_cell.length_c   1.000
_cell.angle_alpha   90.00
_cell.angle_beta   90.00
_cell.angle_gamma   90.00
#
_symmetry.space_group_name_H-M   'P 1'
#
loop_
_entity.id
_entity.type
_entity.pdbx_description
1 polymer ?
#
loop_
_entity_poly.entity_id
_entity_poly.type
_entity_poly.pdbx_seq_one_letter_code
_entity_poly.pdbx_strand_id
1 'polypeptide(L)'
;MEKIEIELLKPSDLTPYIRNARTHSDYQVQQIAGSIREFGFTNPILIDENNNIIAGHGRMKAAEVLRLAKVPCIRLKNLSDIQKRAYILADNKLALNAGWDADLLKIEIEDLQLGKYDISLTGFNDAEIAAALADGLNSNNINPDEEWQDMPEFNQNDETSWRHIIVHFNNQSDLDKFEMLIEQKITDKTKSIWYPKMNRMDTESKRYE
;
A
#
# COMPACT_ATOMS: atom_id res chain seq x y z
N MET A 1 -10.42 -29.52 11.71
CA MET A 1 -9.57 -28.32 11.66
C MET A 1 -8.32 -28.58 12.46
N GLU A 2 -7.14 -28.33 11.92
CA GLU A 2 -5.91 -28.36 12.72
C GLU A 2 -5.99 -27.31 13.82
N LYS A 3 -5.47 -27.64 15.00
CA LYS A 3 -5.40 -26.72 16.12
C LYS A 3 -4.38 -25.62 15.82
N ILE A 4 -4.81 -24.38 15.80
CA ILE A 4 -3.91 -23.24 15.66
C ILE A 4 -3.23 -23.01 17.01
N GLU A 5 -1.89 -23.04 17.00
CA GLU A 5 -1.07 -22.82 18.19
C GLU A 5 -0.22 -21.57 18.01
N ILE A 6 -0.10 -20.80 19.10
CA ILE A 6 0.77 -19.62 19.13
C ILE A 6 2.13 -20.02 19.67
N GLU A 7 3.17 -19.79 18.87
CA GLU A 7 4.56 -19.97 19.24
C GLU A 7 5.19 -18.62 19.59
N LEU A 8 6.01 -18.57 20.63
CA LEU A 8 6.78 -17.37 20.98
C LEU A 8 8.22 -17.50 20.46
N LEU A 9 8.53 -16.83 19.37
CA LEU A 9 9.83 -16.87 18.69
C LEU A 9 10.62 -15.56 18.87
N LYS A 10 11.95 -15.64 18.81
CA LYS A 10 12.76 -14.42 18.79
C LYS A 10 12.62 -13.74 17.41
N PRO A 11 12.58 -12.40 17.34
CA PRO A 11 12.62 -11.68 16.08
C PRO A 11 13.75 -12.11 15.16
N SER A 12 14.94 -12.39 15.72
CA SER A 12 16.12 -12.86 14.98
C SER A 12 15.95 -14.22 14.29
N ASP A 13 15.00 -15.03 14.74
CA ASP A 13 14.76 -16.37 14.20
C ASP A 13 13.79 -16.36 13.01
N LEU A 14 13.25 -15.17 12.68
CA LEU A 14 12.28 -14.95 11.61
C LEU A 14 12.97 -14.39 10.37
N THR A 15 12.61 -14.90 9.20
CA THR A 15 13.15 -14.45 7.91
C THR A 15 12.08 -13.66 7.15
N PRO A 16 12.29 -12.36 6.89
CA PRO A 16 11.39 -11.58 6.05
C PRO A 16 11.31 -12.11 4.62
N TYR A 17 10.11 -12.14 4.03
CA TYR A 17 9.95 -12.54 2.64
C TYR A 17 10.55 -11.49 1.69
N ILE A 18 11.58 -11.87 0.94
CA ILE A 18 12.39 -10.96 0.10
C ILE A 18 11.58 -10.27 -1.01
N ARG A 19 10.50 -10.91 -1.49
CA ARG A 19 9.61 -10.36 -2.53
C ARG A 19 8.33 -9.76 -1.95
N ASN A 20 8.37 -9.28 -0.71
CA ASN A 20 7.21 -8.61 -0.14
C ASN A 20 6.93 -7.30 -0.89
N ALA A 21 5.82 -7.27 -1.62
CA ALA A 21 5.38 -6.08 -2.37
C ALA A 21 4.86 -4.95 -1.47
N ARG A 22 4.50 -5.25 -0.20
CA ARG A 22 4.03 -4.24 0.75
C ARG A 22 5.21 -3.52 1.38
N THR A 23 5.26 -2.21 1.21
CA THR A 23 6.24 -1.33 1.87
C THR A 23 5.65 -0.77 3.16
N HIS A 24 6.51 -0.51 4.13
CA HIS A 24 6.16 0.13 5.40
C HIS A 24 7.11 1.29 5.61
N SER A 25 6.56 2.52 5.70
CA SER A 25 7.33 3.70 6.08
C SER A 25 7.72 3.63 7.56
N ASP A 26 8.78 4.35 7.94
CA ASP A 26 9.19 4.42 9.34
C ASP A 26 8.07 5.00 10.22
N TYR A 27 7.30 5.95 9.70
CA TYR A 27 6.13 6.49 10.38
C TYR A 27 5.09 5.40 10.68
N GLN A 28 4.74 4.58 9.70
CA GLN A 28 3.80 3.47 9.90
C GLN A 28 4.34 2.43 10.90
N VAL A 29 5.65 2.15 10.86
CA VAL A 29 6.28 1.24 11.83
C VAL A 29 6.17 1.80 13.25
N GLN A 30 6.34 3.12 13.45
CA GLN A 30 6.15 3.76 14.75
C GLN A 30 4.69 3.71 15.23
N GLN A 31 3.71 3.90 14.34
CA GLN A 31 2.30 3.72 14.67
C GLN A 31 2.00 2.30 15.14
N ILE A 32 2.49 1.28 14.41
CA ILE A 32 2.34 -0.13 14.81
C ILE A 32 3.03 -0.39 16.17
N ALA A 33 4.21 0.19 16.39
CA ALA A 33 4.93 0.06 17.65
C ALA A 33 4.16 0.71 18.82
N GLY A 34 3.56 1.88 18.58
CA GLY A 34 2.65 2.54 19.54
C GLY A 34 1.47 1.66 19.91
N SER A 35 0.79 1.11 18.90
CA SER A 35 -0.33 0.19 19.08
C SER A 35 0.07 -1.09 19.84
N ILE A 36 1.22 -1.69 19.52
CA ILE A 36 1.72 -2.86 20.26
C ILE A 36 2.04 -2.52 21.73
N ARG A 37 2.55 -1.33 22.00
CA ARG A 37 2.83 -0.88 23.37
C ARG A 37 1.57 -0.69 24.18
N GLU A 38 0.54 -0.12 23.57
CA GLU A 38 -0.74 0.18 24.23
C GLU A 38 -1.59 -1.07 24.43
N PHE A 39 -1.83 -1.82 23.35
CA PHE A 39 -2.78 -2.94 23.35
C PHE A 39 -2.12 -4.31 23.50
N GLY A 40 -0.79 -4.36 23.50
CA GLY A 40 -0.05 -5.61 23.43
C GLY A 40 0.06 -6.13 21.99
N PHE A 41 0.79 -7.25 21.83
CA PHE A 41 0.95 -7.91 20.54
C PHE A 41 -0.26 -8.81 20.23
N THR A 42 -1.40 -8.21 19.92
CA THR A 42 -2.71 -8.88 19.81
C THR A 42 -2.87 -9.69 18.52
N ASN A 43 -2.14 -9.33 17.43
CA ASN A 43 -2.26 -9.97 16.12
C ASN A 43 -0.95 -10.67 15.75
N PRO A 44 -0.84 -12.02 15.86
CA PRO A 44 0.39 -12.77 15.64
C PRO A 44 0.99 -12.61 14.23
N ILE A 45 2.28 -12.85 14.10
CA ILE A 45 2.98 -12.95 12.82
C ILE A 45 2.72 -14.34 12.24
N LEU A 46 2.34 -14.41 10.96
CA LEU A 46 2.15 -15.69 10.27
C LEU A 46 3.46 -16.09 9.61
N ILE A 47 3.89 -17.33 9.85
CA ILE A 47 5.15 -17.88 9.35
C ILE A 47 4.92 -19.22 8.67
N ASP A 48 5.87 -19.64 7.82
CA ASP A 48 5.92 -20.98 7.26
C ASP A 48 6.72 -21.95 8.16
N GLU A 49 6.91 -23.17 7.68
CA GLU A 49 7.65 -24.23 8.38
C GLU A 49 9.13 -23.86 8.61
N ASN A 50 9.69 -22.95 7.79
CA ASN A 50 11.08 -22.51 7.82
C ASN A 50 11.26 -21.14 8.50
N ASN A 51 10.26 -20.65 9.24
CA ASN A 51 10.22 -19.33 9.87
C ASN A 51 10.23 -18.16 8.88
N ASN A 52 9.92 -18.37 7.60
CA ASN A 52 9.73 -17.25 6.68
C ASN A 52 8.40 -16.56 6.98
N ILE A 53 8.43 -15.23 7.05
CA ILE A 53 7.25 -14.42 7.33
C ILE A 53 6.32 -14.43 6.11
N ILE A 54 5.09 -14.87 6.30
CA ILE A 54 4.00 -14.84 5.32
C ILE A 54 3.18 -13.57 5.50
N ALA A 55 2.84 -13.20 6.76
CA ALA A 55 2.11 -11.97 7.05
C ALA A 55 2.62 -11.32 8.34
N GLY A 56 2.57 -9.99 8.41
CA GLY A 56 2.97 -9.23 9.60
C GLY A 56 4.37 -8.63 9.54
N HIS A 57 4.92 -8.35 8.35
CA HIS A 57 6.23 -7.71 8.18
C HIS A 57 6.34 -6.36 8.91
N GLY A 58 5.27 -5.55 8.91
CA GLY A 58 5.23 -4.29 9.67
C GLY A 58 5.30 -4.52 11.19
N ARG A 59 4.60 -5.55 11.70
CA ARG A 59 4.64 -5.95 13.12
C ARG A 59 6.02 -6.47 13.52
N MET A 60 6.68 -7.18 12.63
CA MET A 60 8.06 -7.63 12.85
C MET A 60 9.00 -6.43 13.00
N LYS A 61 8.96 -5.45 12.08
CA LYS A 61 9.76 -4.22 12.19
C LYS A 61 9.44 -3.43 13.47
N ALA A 62 8.18 -3.32 13.84
CA ALA A 62 7.76 -2.68 15.08
C ALA A 62 8.30 -3.40 16.32
N ALA A 63 8.33 -4.73 16.32
CA ALA A 63 8.93 -5.53 17.39
C ALA A 63 10.43 -5.29 17.55
N GLU A 64 11.16 -5.11 16.44
CA GLU A 64 12.59 -4.72 16.45
C GLU A 64 12.78 -3.34 17.06
N VAL A 65 11.96 -2.35 16.65
CA VAL A 65 11.98 -0.99 17.23
C VAL A 65 11.73 -1.03 18.74
N LEU A 66 10.77 -1.86 19.19
CA LEU A 66 10.44 -2.06 20.60
C LEU A 66 11.44 -2.96 21.35
N ARG A 67 12.41 -3.55 20.65
CA ARG A 67 13.39 -4.51 21.19
C ARG A 67 12.72 -5.66 21.95
N LEU A 68 11.63 -6.19 21.40
CA LEU A 68 10.92 -7.30 22.04
C LEU A 68 11.77 -8.56 21.98
N ALA A 69 11.90 -9.24 23.13
CA ALA A 69 12.67 -10.48 23.21
C ALA A 69 12.03 -11.63 22.44
N LYS A 70 10.69 -11.65 22.36
CA LYS A 70 9.89 -12.66 21.65
C LYS A 70 8.64 -12.02 21.06
N VAL A 71 8.17 -12.59 19.96
CA VAL A 71 6.93 -12.20 19.28
C VAL A 71 6.01 -13.41 19.11
N PRO A 72 4.68 -13.25 19.20
CA PRO A 72 3.74 -14.33 18.94
C PRO A 72 3.68 -14.63 17.45
N CYS A 73 3.81 -15.90 17.11
CA CYS A 73 3.76 -16.40 15.75
C CYS A 73 2.73 -17.53 15.61
N ILE A 74 2.12 -17.63 14.47
CA ILE A 74 1.30 -18.79 14.06
C ILE A 74 1.98 -19.42 12.86
N ARG A 75 2.24 -20.72 12.95
CA ARG A 75 2.85 -21.50 11.89
C ARG A 75 1.79 -22.07 10.96
N LEU A 76 1.83 -21.62 9.70
CA LEU A 76 0.99 -22.16 8.63
C LEU A 76 1.70 -23.38 8.02
N LYS A 77 1.12 -24.55 8.21
CA LYS A 77 1.63 -25.82 7.67
C LYS A 77 0.89 -26.16 6.38
N ASN A 78 1.50 -27.01 5.56
CA ASN A 78 0.88 -27.61 4.37
C ASN A 78 0.49 -26.63 3.25
N LEU A 79 1.08 -25.44 3.19
CA LEU A 79 0.93 -24.52 2.06
C LEU A 79 2.04 -24.77 1.04
N SER A 80 1.66 -24.99 -0.22
CA SER A 80 2.62 -24.95 -1.32
C SER A 80 3.22 -23.55 -1.50
N ASP A 81 4.38 -23.44 -2.14
CA ASP A 81 5.04 -22.16 -2.38
C ASP A 81 4.15 -21.17 -3.17
N ILE A 82 3.33 -21.68 -4.09
CA ILE A 82 2.36 -20.88 -4.83
C ILE A 82 1.28 -20.35 -3.89
N GLN A 83 0.75 -21.17 -3.00
CA GLN A 83 -0.25 -20.77 -2.02
C GLN A 83 0.31 -19.74 -1.02
N LYS A 84 1.54 -19.91 -0.52
CA LYS A 84 2.21 -18.93 0.33
C LYS A 84 2.29 -17.57 -0.36
N ARG A 85 2.74 -17.53 -1.62
CA ARG A 85 2.82 -16.29 -2.42
C ARG A 85 1.45 -15.65 -2.67
N ALA A 86 0.46 -16.45 -3.02
CA ALA A 86 -0.92 -15.97 -3.20
C ALA A 86 -1.48 -15.40 -1.90
N TYR A 87 -1.24 -16.07 -0.77
CA TYR A 87 -1.70 -15.60 0.53
C TYR A 87 -1.06 -14.28 0.95
N ILE A 88 0.26 -14.10 0.73
CA ILE A 88 0.95 -12.82 1.00
C ILE A 88 0.28 -11.65 0.25
N LEU A 89 -0.09 -11.86 -1.01
CA LEU A 89 -0.79 -10.85 -1.79
C LEU A 89 -2.22 -10.63 -1.30
N ALA A 90 -2.95 -11.70 -1.02
CA ALA A 90 -4.33 -11.65 -0.55
C ALA A 90 -4.46 -10.94 0.80
N ASP A 91 -3.63 -11.28 1.80
CA ASP A 91 -3.62 -10.64 3.12
C ASP A 91 -3.44 -9.13 3.01
N ASN A 92 -2.51 -8.68 2.17
CA ASN A 92 -2.28 -7.27 1.94
C ASN A 92 -3.43 -6.59 1.16
N LYS A 93 -3.99 -7.25 0.15
CA LYS A 93 -4.99 -6.62 -0.73
C LYS A 93 -6.38 -6.59 -0.10
N LEU A 94 -6.79 -7.65 0.60
CA LEU A 94 -8.11 -7.73 1.22
C LEU A 94 -8.30 -6.66 2.29
N ALA A 95 -7.26 -6.34 3.06
CA ALA A 95 -7.30 -5.25 4.03
C ALA A 95 -7.56 -3.86 3.38
N LEU A 96 -7.13 -3.65 2.13
CA LEU A 96 -7.35 -2.40 1.40
C LEU A 96 -8.72 -2.31 0.73
N ASN A 97 -9.46 -3.42 0.64
CA ASN A 97 -10.79 -3.44 0.02
C ASN A 97 -11.91 -3.07 1.01
N ALA A 98 -11.60 -3.01 2.30
CA ALA A 98 -12.54 -2.53 3.31
C ALA A 98 -12.56 -1.00 3.33
N GLY A 99 -13.74 -0.43 3.60
CA GLY A 99 -13.94 0.98 3.84
C GLY A 99 -14.40 1.25 5.28
N TRP A 100 -14.72 2.48 5.57
CA TRP A 100 -15.29 2.94 6.83
C TRP A 100 -16.72 3.40 6.62
N ASP A 101 -17.60 3.09 7.57
CA ASP A 101 -18.87 3.80 7.72
C ASP A 101 -18.54 5.16 8.34
N ALA A 102 -18.80 6.23 7.59
CA ALA A 102 -18.36 7.56 7.99
C ALA A 102 -19.08 8.06 9.24
N ASP A 103 -20.37 7.78 9.37
CA ASP A 103 -21.18 8.24 10.51
C ASP A 103 -20.76 7.51 11.79
N LEU A 104 -20.56 6.21 11.72
CA LEU A 104 -20.10 5.43 12.84
C LEU A 104 -18.66 5.76 13.23
N LEU A 105 -17.77 5.97 12.22
CA LEU A 105 -16.40 6.37 12.49
C LEU A 105 -16.31 7.72 13.21
N LYS A 106 -17.14 8.68 12.81
CA LYS A 106 -17.23 10.00 13.46
C LYS A 106 -17.63 9.86 14.93
N ILE A 107 -18.67 9.10 15.22
CA ILE A 107 -19.13 8.84 16.60
C ILE A 107 -18.01 8.23 17.44
N GLU A 108 -17.33 7.21 16.94
CA GLU A 108 -16.24 6.55 17.67
C GLU A 108 -15.06 7.49 17.94
N ILE A 109 -14.70 8.34 16.96
CA ILE A 109 -13.62 9.33 17.12
C ILE A 109 -14.04 10.39 18.18
N GLU A 110 -15.28 10.90 18.13
CA GLU A 110 -15.78 11.85 19.11
C GLU A 110 -15.78 11.26 20.54
N ASP A 111 -16.24 10.03 20.70
CA ASP A 111 -16.25 9.34 21.99
C ASP A 111 -14.85 9.12 22.55
N LEU A 112 -13.88 8.77 21.70
CA LEU A 112 -12.47 8.66 22.09
C LEU A 112 -11.89 10.01 22.54
N GLN A 113 -12.24 11.11 21.83
CA GLN A 113 -11.83 12.47 22.21
C GLN A 113 -12.41 12.88 23.57
N LEU A 114 -13.70 12.62 23.80
CA LEU A 114 -14.37 12.86 25.08
C LEU A 114 -13.70 12.08 26.21
N GLY A 115 -13.30 10.83 25.92
CA GLY A 115 -12.53 9.99 26.82
C GLY A 115 -11.07 10.41 27.03
N LYS A 116 -10.61 11.48 26.34
CA LYS A 116 -9.22 11.96 26.35
C LYS A 116 -8.21 10.88 25.92
N TYR A 117 -8.65 9.97 25.04
CA TYR A 117 -7.78 8.94 24.49
C TYR A 117 -6.89 9.50 23.37
N ASP A 118 -5.66 9.00 23.27
CA ASP A 118 -4.75 9.38 22.19
C ASP A 118 -5.13 8.67 20.89
N ILE A 119 -5.89 9.37 20.03
CA ILE A 119 -6.40 8.83 18.77
C ILE A 119 -5.27 8.46 17.79
N SER A 120 -4.08 9.05 17.91
CA SER A 120 -2.95 8.71 17.05
C SER A 120 -2.56 7.22 17.14
N LEU A 121 -2.88 6.57 18.26
CA LEU A 121 -2.68 5.13 18.49
C LEU A 121 -3.63 4.25 17.68
N THR A 122 -4.71 4.80 17.13
CA THR A 122 -5.63 4.07 16.23
C THR A 122 -5.09 3.93 14.81
N GLY A 123 -4.06 4.71 14.46
CA GLY A 123 -3.46 4.73 13.14
C GLY A 123 -3.94 5.83 12.21
N PHE A 124 -4.99 6.59 12.59
CA PHE A 124 -5.43 7.78 11.86
C PHE A 124 -4.43 8.93 12.07
N ASN A 125 -4.17 9.69 11.01
CA ASN A 125 -3.43 10.94 11.11
C ASN A 125 -4.37 12.12 11.37
N ASP A 126 -3.82 13.29 11.72
CA ASP A 126 -4.61 14.48 12.08
C ASP A 126 -5.55 14.94 10.94
N ALA A 127 -5.12 14.79 9.68
CA ALA A 127 -5.95 15.16 8.53
C ALA A 127 -7.12 14.18 8.33
N GLU A 128 -6.90 12.89 8.53
CA GLU A 128 -7.95 11.87 8.48
C GLU A 128 -8.96 12.05 9.62
N ILE A 129 -8.48 12.37 10.83
CA ILE A 129 -9.32 12.67 11.98
C ILE A 129 -10.17 13.92 11.69
N ALA A 130 -9.56 15.01 11.21
CA ALA A 130 -10.27 16.23 10.86
C ALA A 130 -11.32 15.98 9.75
N ALA A 131 -11.00 15.19 8.75
CA ALA A 131 -11.92 14.82 7.68
C ALA A 131 -13.10 13.97 8.20
N ALA A 132 -12.86 13.01 9.10
CA ALA A 132 -13.90 12.20 9.71
C ALA A 132 -14.88 13.05 10.55
N LEU A 133 -14.36 14.03 11.30
CA LEU A 133 -15.18 14.93 12.13
C LEU A 133 -15.97 15.98 11.34
N ALA A 134 -15.47 16.39 10.17
CA ALA A 134 -16.06 17.45 9.33
C ALA A 134 -17.21 16.98 8.41
N ASP A 135 -17.75 15.78 8.57
CA ASP A 135 -18.71 15.14 7.65
C ASP A 135 -18.15 14.89 6.22
N GLY A 136 -16.85 15.12 6.03
CA GLY A 136 -16.20 15.11 4.71
C GLY A 136 -15.78 13.72 4.18
N LEU A 137 -16.03 12.62 4.91
CA LEU A 137 -15.80 11.25 4.40
C LEU A 137 -17.03 10.71 3.65
N ASN A 138 -18.16 11.41 3.67
CA ASN A 138 -19.34 11.12 2.85
C ASN A 138 -19.17 11.59 1.39
N SER A 139 -18.00 11.38 0.79
CA SER A 139 -17.81 11.61 -0.64
C SER A 139 -18.66 10.70 -1.54
N ASN A 140 -19.45 9.80 -0.95
CA ASN A 140 -20.39 8.95 -1.69
C ASN A 140 -21.76 9.63 -1.94
N ASN A 141 -22.01 10.86 -1.41
CA ASN A 141 -23.24 11.60 -1.66
C ASN A 141 -23.03 12.91 -2.46
N ILE A 142 -21.83 13.12 -2.97
CA ILE A 142 -21.64 14.11 -4.03
C ILE A 142 -22.19 13.45 -5.29
N ASN A 143 -23.36 13.90 -5.73
CA ASN A 143 -23.87 13.55 -7.06
C ASN A 143 -22.91 14.22 -8.05
N PRO A 144 -22.02 13.49 -8.74
CA PRO A 144 -21.05 14.11 -9.64
C PRO A 144 -21.74 14.95 -10.71
N ASP A 145 -22.95 14.56 -11.12
CA ASP A 145 -23.73 15.23 -12.15
C ASP A 145 -24.25 16.63 -11.71
N GLU A 146 -24.36 16.90 -10.40
CA GLU A 146 -24.76 18.22 -9.88
C GLU A 146 -23.59 19.18 -9.73
N GLU A 147 -22.41 18.70 -9.41
CA GLU A 147 -21.19 19.53 -9.33
C GLU A 147 -20.55 19.80 -10.69
N TRP A 148 -20.88 19.00 -11.71
CA TRP A 148 -20.37 19.18 -13.08
C TRP A 148 -21.29 20.05 -13.96
N GLN A 149 -22.39 20.58 -13.43
CA GLN A 149 -23.22 21.56 -14.15
C GLN A 149 -22.41 22.86 -14.32
N ASP A 150 -22.26 23.30 -15.56
CA ASP A 150 -21.50 24.49 -15.97
C ASP A 150 -19.97 24.41 -15.97
N MET A 151 -19.36 23.21 -15.79
CA MET A 151 -17.94 23.07 -16.07
C MET A 151 -17.72 22.87 -17.58
N PRO A 152 -16.74 23.57 -18.18
CA PRO A 152 -16.42 23.35 -19.60
C PRO A 152 -16.02 21.90 -19.83
N GLU A 153 -16.56 21.27 -20.88
CA GLU A 153 -16.17 19.91 -21.27
C GLU A 153 -14.66 19.83 -21.46
N PHE A 154 -14.00 19.10 -20.57
CA PHE A 154 -12.58 18.84 -20.67
C PHE A 154 -12.39 17.63 -21.61
N ASN A 155 -12.30 17.91 -22.91
CA ASN A 155 -11.95 16.90 -23.91
C ASN A 155 -10.47 16.57 -23.78
N GLN A 156 -10.16 15.64 -22.91
CA GLN A 156 -8.83 15.03 -22.84
C GLN A 156 -8.82 13.84 -23.79
N ASN A 157 -7.94 13.89 -24.81
CA ASN A 157 -7.71 12.72 -25.65
C ASN A 157 -7.30 11.55 -24.74
N ASP A 158 -7.90 10.38 -24.96
CA ASP A 158 -7.55 9.16 -24.23
C ASP A 158 -6.07 8.82 -24.51
N GLU A 159 -5.21 9.15 -23.54
CA GLU A 159 -3.77 8.87 -23.58
C GLU A 159 -3.44 7.49 -23.00
N THR A 160 -4.45 6.65 -22.74
CA THR A 160 -4.20 5.29 -22.28
C THR A 160 -3.66 4.43 -23.42
N SER A 161 -2.58 3.70 -23.16
CA SER A 161 -2.04 2.79 -24.17
C SER A 161 -3.00 1.61 -24.39
N TRP A 162 -3.36 1.34 -25.67
CA TRP A 162 -4.15 0.17 -26.01
C TRP A 162 -3.51 -1.15 -25.56
N ARG A 163 -2.18 -1.21 -25.57
CA ARG A 163 -1.40 -2.35 -25.10
C ARG A 163 -0.01 -1.90 -24.70
N HIS A 164 0.53 -2.48 -23.63
CA HIS A 164 1.93 -2.30 -23.26
C HIS A 164 2.67 -3.65 -23.25
N ILE A 165 3.95 -3.60 -23.55
CA ILE A 165 4.89 -4.73 -23.50
C ILE A 165 6.15 -4.31 -22.77
N ILE A 166 6.81 -5.26 -22.13
CA ILE A 166 8.12 -5.05 -21.52
C ILE A 166 9.17 -5.66 -22.44
N VAL A 167 10.16 -4.86 -22.83
CA VAL A 167 11.28 -5.29 -23.68
C VAL A 167 12.54 -5.34 -22.83
N HIS A 168 13.25 -6.45 -22.88
CA HIS A 168 14.51 -6.65 -22.17
C HIS A 168 15.67 -6.66 -23.17
N PHE A 169 16.75 -5.93 -22.87
CA PHE A 169 17.96 -5.87 -23.68
C PHE A 169 19.09 -6.59 -22.95
N ASN A 170 19.87 -7.41 -23.66
CA ASN A 170 21.00 -8.13 -23.08
C ASN A 170 22.25 -7.25 -22.92
N ASN A 171 22.37 -6.20 -23.72
CA ASN A 171 23.52 -5.31 -23.72
C ASN A 171 23.16 -3.95 -24.35
N GLN A 172 24.07 -2.97 -24.24
CA GLN A 172 23.91 -1.62 -24.79
C GLN A 172 23.73 -1.61 -26.30
N SER A 173 24.45 -2.46 -27.05
CA SER A 173 24.34 -2.50 -28.53
C SER A 173 22.94 -2.88 -29.01
N ASP A 174 22.23 -3.72 -28.27
CA ASP A 174 20.85 -4.11 -28.62
C ASP A 174 19.86 -2.98 -28.29
N LEU A 175 20.11 -2.24 -27.21
CA LEU A 175 19.35 -1.03 -26.88
C LEU A 175 19.55 0.04 -27.97
N ASP A 176 20.80 0.31 -28.41
CA ASP A 176 21.11 1.30 -29.43
C ASP A 176 20.43 0.98 -30.78
N LYS A 177 20.38 -0.31 -31.16
CA LYS A 177 19.66 -0.74 -32.38
C LYS A 177 18.14 -0.53 -32.24
N PHE A 178 17.60 -0.75 -31.08
CA PHE A 178 16.18 -0.55 -30.81
C PHE A 178 15.83 0.94 -30.83
N GLU A 179 16.69 1.81 -30.27
CA GLU A 179 16.54 3.26 -30.35
C GLU A 179 16.46 3.75 -31.82
N MET A 180 17.33 3.23 -32.68
CA MET A 180 17.31 3.55 -34.12
C MET A 180 16.02 3.07 -34.79
N LEU A 181 15.52 1.88 -34.41
CA LEU A 181 14.30 1.31 -34.99
C LEU A 181 13.05 2.11 -34.65
N ILE A 182 12.97 2.62 -33.41
CA ILE A 182 11.80 3.38 -32.94
C ILE A 182 11.95 4.89 -33.07
N GLU A 183 13.12 5.36 -33.55
CA GLU A 183 13.50 6.78 -33.71
C GLU A 183 13.32 7.59 -32.40
N GLN A 184 13.57 6.96 -31.25
CA GLN A 184 13.45 7.58 -29.93
C GLN A 184 14.65 7.23 -29.07
N LYS A 185 15.19 8.22 -28.35
CA LYS A 185 16.31 8.02 -27.44
C LYS A 185 15.79 7.49 -26.09
N ILE A 186 16.43 6.43 -25.60
CA ILE A 186 16.14 5.80 -24.31
C ILE A 186 17.30 6.09 -23.35
N THR A 187 16.99 6.60 -22.19
CA THR A 187 17.97 6.92 -21.14
C THR A 187 17.57 6.24 -19.85
N ASP A 188 18.45 6.20 -18.85
CA ASP A 188 18.16 5.63 -17.51
C ASP A 188 16.93 6.24 -16.82
N LYS A 189 16.50 7.45 -17.29
CA LYS A 189 15.31 8.13 -16.79
C LYS A 189 14.05 7.81 -17.59
N THR A 190 14.15 7.10 -18.71
CA THR A 190 13.02 6.77 -19.58
C THR A 190 12.21 5.65 -18.97
N LYS A 191 11.00 5.95 -18.51
CA LYS A 191 10.09 4.96 -17.89
C LYS A 191 9.18 4.27 -18.90
N SER A 192 8.85 4.94 -19.99
CA SER A 192 7.99 4.43 -21.07
C SER A 192 8.28 5.15 -22.39
N ILE A 193 7.97 4.48 -23.48
CA ILE A 193 8.04 5.02 -24.85
C ILE A 193 6.73 4.73 -25.56
N TRP A 194 6.37 5.57 -26.49
CA TRP A 194 5.20 5.38 -27.36
C TRP A 194 5.64 5.01 -28.77
N TYR A 195 4.96 4.04 -29.36
CA TYR A 195 5.17 3.72 -30.76
C TYR A 195 3.82 3.68 -31.50
N PRO A 196 3.64 4.47 -32.56
CA PRO A 196 4.58 5.50 -33.09
C PRO A 196 4.83 6.62 -32.08
N LYS A 197 5.92 7.39 -32.28
CA LYS A 197 6.32 8.51 -31.42
C LYS A 197 5.19 9.51 -31.25
N MET A 198 4.75 9.73 -30.02
CA MET A 198 3.70 10.68 -29.71
C MET A 198 4.27 12.09 -29.59
N ASN A 199 3.75 13.05 -30.36
CA ASN A 199 4.08 14.45 -30.17
C ASN A 199 3.36 14.96 -28.92
N ARG A 200 4.05 15.09 -27.79
CA ARG A 200 3.50 15.79 -26.63
C ARG A 200 3.25 17.25 -27.03
N MET A 201 1.99 17.67 -26.95
CA MET A 201 1.68 19.11 -27.00
C MET A 201 2.35 19.76 -25.79
N ASP A 202 3.15 20.80 -26.07
CA ASP A 202 3.86 21.59 -25.07
C ASP A 202 2.82 22.24 -24.13
N THR A 203 2.72 21.76 -22.89
CA THR A 203 1.79 22.31 -21.89
C THR A 203 2.30 23.61 -21.24
N GLU A 204 3.50 24.08 -21.64
CA GLU A 204 4.09 25.33 -21.12
C GLU A 204 3.43 26.61 -21.62
N SER A 205 2.55 26.56 -22.62
CA SER A 205 1.90 27.74 -23.21
C SER A 205 0.54 28.10 -22.65
N LYS A 206 -0.02 27.36 -21.71
CA LYS A 206 -1.30 27.72 -21.07
C LYS A 206 -1.06 28.56 -19.82
N ARG A 207 -0.86 29.87 -20.01
CA ARG A 207 -1.08 30.85 -18.94
C ARG A 207 -2.58 31.07 -18.81
N TYR A 208 -3.09 30.87 -17.61
CA TYR A 208 -4.43 31.32 -17.25
C TYR A 208 -4.40 32.85 -17.21
N GLU A 209 -5.18 33.51 -18.05
CA GLU A 209 -5.58 34.91 -17.90
C GLU A 209 -6.80 34.98 -16.95
#